data_c843742c36353db6059ea74f6cef7175
#
_entry.id   c843742c36353db6059ea74f6cef7175
#
_cell.length_a   1.000
_cell.length_b   1.000
_cell.length_c   1.000
_cell.angle_alpha   90.00
_cell.angle_beta   90.00
_cell.angle_gamma   90.00
#
_symmetry.space_group_name_H-M   'P 1'
#
loop_
_entity.id
_entity.type
_entity.pdbx_description
1 polymer ?
#
loop_
_entity_poly.entity_id
_entity_poly.type
_entity_poly.pdbx_seq_one_letter_code
_entity_poly.pdbx_strand_id
1 'polypeptide(L)'
;MIPLHKSGSRDGLMKGVGRKRPPLNKPHDPQLMMMALILFPGISAMCAQTTTVDTIWSFWQSHKIPEGVAPPSHHQYFTWAAVNGLAGFGLWLCWLGNGFERHAEVAVLYVSTLAINSYWFYVLFVEGRLGMAVGVGWAGLAAALVTAASMARARGAGAAACMAPYVGAVMWLLRFASGVAAIN
;
A
#
# COMPACT_ATOMS: atom_id res chain seq x y z
N MET A 1 -8.30 -78.41 -15.18
CA MET A 1 -7.29 -77.39 -14.88
C MET A 1 -7.49 -76.23 -15.86
N ILE A 2 -8.06 -75.11 -15.40
CA ILE A 2 -8.33 -73.91 -16.21
C ILE A 2 -7.31 -72.87 -15.77
N PRO A 3 -6.52 -72.24 -16.66
CA PRO A 3 -5.54 -71.24 -16.27
C PRO A 3 -6.24 -69.89 -15.99
N LEU A 4 -5.97 -69.37 -14.83
CA LEU A 4 -6.40 -67.99 -14.37
C LEU A 4 -5.73 -66.93 -15.21
N HIS A 5 -6.56 -66.14 -15.86
CA HIS A 5 -6.19 -64.96 -16.63
C HIS A 5 -5.73 -63.83 -15.67
N LYS A 6 -4.47 -63.50 -15.77
CA LYS A 6 -3.92 -62.32 -15.03
C LYS A 6 -4.57 -61.05 -15.56
N SER A 7 -5.37 -60.39 -14.71
CA SER A 7 -5.90 -59.05 -14.88
C SER A 7 -4.73 -58.06 -14.91
N GLY A 8 -4.47 -57.46 -16.06
CA GLY A 8 -3.48 -56.41 -16.23
C GLY A 8 -3.94 -55.15 -15.53
N SER A 9 -3.11 -54.67 -14.64
CA SER A 9 -3.29 -53.43 -13.90
C SER A 9 -3.39 -52.23 -14.87
N ARG A 10 -4.54 -51.55 -14.85
CA ARG A 10 -4.83 -50.31 -15.60
C ARG A 10 -4.34 -49.06 -14.90
N ASP A 11 -3.37 -49.12 -14.00
CA ASP A 11 -2.90 -48.02 -13.19
C ASP A 11 -1.87 -47.08 -13.89
N GLY A 12 -1.65 -47.26 -15.20
CA GLY A 12 -0.62 -46.52 -15.96
C GLY A 12 -1.06 -45.26 -16.67
N LEU A 13 -2.38 -44.89 -16.69
CA LEU A 13 -2.86 -43.91 -17.69
C LEU A 13 -3.36 -42.58 -17.16
N MET A 14 -3.10 -42.21 -15.91
CA MET A 14 -3.45 -40.88 -15.39
C MET A 14 -2.31 -40.18 -14.64
N LYS A 15 -1.09 -40.28 -15.12
CA LYS A 15 -0.13 -39.20 -14.85
C LYS A 15 -0.48 -38.04 -15.77
N GLY A 16 -1.55 -37.34 -15.42
CA GLY A 16 -1.85 -36.03 -15.98
C GLY A 16 -0.61 -35.18 -15.85
N VAL A 17 0.02 -34.95 -16.98
CA VAL A 17 1.06 -33.90 -17.13
C VAL A 17 0.41 -32.60 -16.72
N GLY A 18 0.43 -32.34 -15.43
CA GLY A 18 0.12 -31.01 -14.90
C GLY A 18 1.11 -30.06 -15.55
N ARG A 19 0.76 -29.51 -16.71
CA ARG A 19 1.46 -28.37 -17.30
C ARG A 19 1.46 -27.32 -16.21
N LYS A 20 2.57 -27.26 -15.47
CA LYS A 20 2.87 -26.10 -14.63
C LYS A 20 2.82 -24.90 -15.59
N ARG A 21 1.71 -24.16 -15.57
CA ARG A 21 1.64 -22.89 -16.29
C ARG A 21 2.87 -22.09 -15.87
N PRO A 22 3.70 -21.60 -16.80
CA PRO A 22 4.81 -20.75 -16.42
C PRO A 22 4.21 -19.58 -15.64
N PRO A 23 4.79 -19.21 -14.50
CA PRO A 23 4.28 -18.09 -13.72
C PRO A 23 4.29 -16.84 -14.59
N LEU A 24 3.10 -16.29 -14.84
CA LEU A 24 2.84 -15.18 -15.77
C LEU A 24 3.60 -13.90 -15.43
N ASN A 25 4.21 -13.79 -14.25
CA ASN A 25 4.77 -12.54 -13.74
C ASN A 25 6.10 -12.71 -13.00
N LYS A 26 6.94 -13.66 -13.36
CA LYS A 26 8.32 -13.64 -12.82
C LYS A 26 9.09 -12.53 -13.51
N PRO A 27 9.62 -11.57 -12.76
CA PRO A 27 10.48 -10.54 -13.31
C PRO A 27 11.85 -11.17 -13.67
N HIS A 28 11.91 -11.80 -14.83
CA HIS A 28 13.18 -12.34 -15.37
C HIS A 28 13.87 -11.33 -16.30
N ASP A 29 13.11 -10.31 -16.73
CA ASP A 29 13.63 -9.26 -17.59
C ASP A 29 14.17 -8.11 -16.73
N PRO A 30 15.49 -7.81 -16.80
CA PRO A 30 16.09 -6.70 -16.07
C PRO A 30 15.42 -5.36 -16.37
N GLN A 31 14.95 -5.14 -17.60
CA GLN A 31 14.26 -3.90 -17.99
C GLN A 31 12.92 -3.77 -17.28
N LEU A 32 12.15 -4.86 -17.21
CA LEU A 32 10.88 -4.88 -16.48
C LEU A 32 11.09 -4.64 -14.98
N MET A 33 12.15 -5.20 -14.39
CA MET A 33 12.52 -4.96 -13.00
C MET A 33 12.85 -3.49 -12.73
N MET A 34 13.63 -2.86 -13.61
CA MET A 34 13.98 -1.44 -13.50
C MET A 34 12.75 -0.55 -13.69
N MET A 35 11.90 -0.84 -14.66
CA MET A 35 10.65 -0.09 -14.85
C MET A 35 9.75 -0.19 -13.63
N ALA A 36 9.55 -1.37 -13.07
CA ALA A 36 8.73 -1.56 -11.88
C ALA A 36 9.32 -0.87 -10.64
N LEU A 37 10.66 -0.82 -10.50
CA LEU A 37 11.35 -0.09 -9.45
C LEU A 37 11.06 1.43 -9.51
N ILE A 38 10.90 1.98 -10.70
CA ILE A 38 10.55 3.40 -10.88
C ILE A 38 9.05 3.61 -10.72
N LEU A 39 8.23 2.72 -11.29
CA LEU A 39 6.77 2.88 -11.32
C LEU A 39 6.14 2.76 -9.93
N PHE A 40 6.45 1.74 -9.14
CA PHE A 40 5.80 1.56 -7.85
C PHE A 40 6.08 2.70 -6.87
N PRO A 41 7.34 3.08 -6.59
CA PRO A 41 7.62 4.24 -5.76
C PRO A 41 7.13 5.55 -6.39
N GLY A 42 7.29 5.73 -7.70
CA GLY A 42 6.89 6.95 -8.41
C GLY A 42 5.39 7.19 -8.37
N ILE A 43 4.57 6.20 -8.72
CA ILE A 43 3.11 6.29 -8.64
C ILE A 43 2.67 6.56 -7.19
N SER A 44 3.27 5.86 -6.22
CA SER A 44 2.96 6.06 -4.81
C SER A 44 3.27 7.48 -4.34
N ALA A 45 4.40 8.04 -4.75
CA ALA A 45 4.77 9.42 -4.45
C ALA A 45 3.83 10.42 -5.13
N MET A 46 3.38 10.16 -6.37
CA MET A 46 2.41 11.00 -7.08
C MET A 46 1.03 10.96 -6.44
N CYS A 47 0.54 9.78 -6.02
CA CYS A 47 -0.74 9.65 -5.32
C CYS A 47 -0.74 10.39 -3.98
N ALA A 48 0.42 10.68 -3.40
CA ALA A 48 0.54 11.48 -2.20
C ALA A 48 0.22 12.96 -2.40
N GLN A 49 0.19 13.43 -3.64
CA GLN A 49 0.04 14.86 -3.99
C GLN A 49 -1.38 15.19 -4.48
N THR A 50 -2.39 14.59 -3.87
CA THR A 50 -3.80 14.81 -4.25
C THR A 50 -4.36 16.17 -3.80
N THR A 51 -3.63 16.89 -2.96
CA THR A 51 -4.02 18.23 -2.46
C THR A 51 -2.94 19.25 -2.78
N THR A 52 -3.35 20.43 -3.23
CA THR A 52 -2.41 21.53 -3.53
C THR A 52 -1.96 22.25 -2.25
N VAL A 53 -0.80 22.91 -2.32
CA VAL A 53 -0.29 23.75 -1.21
C VAL A 53 -1.32 24.82 -0.84
N ASP A 54 -1.96 25.43 -1.84
CA ASP A 54 -2.95 26.48 -1.64
C ASP A 54 -4.18 25.99 -0.88
N THR A 55 -4.65 24.78 -1.16
CA THR A 55 -5.78 24.16 -0.45
C THR A 55 -5.44 23.95 1.03
N ILE A 56 -4.25 23.42 1.33
CA ILE A 56 -3.82 23.21 2.71
C ILE A 56 -3.61 24.57 3.41
N TRP A 57 -3.08 25.56 2.70
CA TRP A 57 -2.89 26.91 3.23
C TRP A 57 -4.23 27.58 3.55
N SER A 58 -5.24 27.46 2.67
CA SER A 58 -6.59 27.97 2.90
C SER A 58 -7.24 27.34 4.12
N PHE A 59 -7.08 26.00 4.28
CA PHE A 59 -7.53 25.29 5.47
C PHE A 59 -6.85 25.83 6.74
N TRP A 60 -5.54 26.08 6.67
CA TRP A 60 -4.76 26.58 7.79
C TRP A 60 -5.21 27.98 8.25
N GLN A 61 -5.57 28.84 7.31
CA GLN A 61 -6.09 30.18 7.60
C GLN A 61 -7.52 30.19 8.14
N SER A 62 -8.32 29.20 7.79
CA SER A 62 -9.75 29.13 8.14
C SER A 62 -10.04 28.40 9.46
N HIS A 63 -9.08 27.65 10.01
CA HIS A 63 -9.26 26.86 11.21
C HIS A 63 -8.27 27.24 12.31
N LYS A 64 -8.68 27.06 13.57
CA LYS A 64 -7.75 27.11 14.69
C LYS A 64 -6.84 25.89 14.62
N ILE A 65 -5.56 26.12 14.70
CA ILE A 65 -4.55 25.08 14.64
C ILE A 65 -3.94 24.87 16.02
N PRO A 66 -3.70 23.63 16.48
CA PRO A 66 -3.07 23.36 17.76
C PRO A 66 -1.70 24.06 17.86
N GLU A 67 -1.38 24.57 19.06
CA GLU A 67 -0.08 25.21 19.32
C GLU A 67 1.09 24.25 19.04
N GLY A 68 2.17 24.78 18.50
CA GLY A 68 3.40 24.04 18.19
C GLY A 68 3.37 23.29 16.86
N VAL A 69 2.27 23.36 16.09
CA VAL A 69 2.23 22.78 14.74
C VAL A 69 2.69 23.84 13.74
N ALA A 70 3.77 23.51 13.01
CA ALA A 70 4.29 24.40 11.97
C ALA A 70 3.35 24.49 10.76
N PRO A 71 3.24 25.65 10.11
CA PRO A 71 2.47 25.80 8.88
C PRO A 71 3.01 24.91 7.75
N PRO A 72 2.18 24.58 6.77
CA PRO A 72 2.59 23.71 5.66
C PRO A 72 3.76 24.33 4.91
N SER A 73 4.73 23.51 4.58
CA SER A 73 5.93 23.89 3.85
C SER A 73 6.20 22.94 2.69
N HIS A 74 6.95 23.42 1.69
CA HIS A 74 7.37 22.55 0.58
C HIS A 74 8.16 21.33 1.06
N HIS A 75 8.93 21.42 2.15
CA HIS A 75 9.64 20.29 2.73
C HIS A 75 8.72 19.18 3.20
N GLN A 76 7.53 19.48 3.72
CA GLN A 76 6.55 18.48 4.14
C GLN A 76 6.01 17.70 2.93
N TYR A 77 5.83 18.34 1.78
CA TYR A 77 5.45 17.68 0.54
C TYR A 77 6.50 16.68 0.07
N PHE A 78 7.76 17.09 0.05
CA PHE A 78 8.85 16.17 -0.32
C PHE A 78 8.98 15.01 0.68
N THR A 79 8.85 15.29 1.97
CA THR A 79 8.84 14.26 3.00
C THR A 79 7.70 13.27 2.77
N TRP A 80 6.49 13.78 2.49
CA TRP A 80 5.33 12.95 2.24
C TRP A 80 5.49 12.10 0.97
N ALA A 81 6.02 12.68 -0.11
CA ALA A 81 6.33 11.95 -1.33
C ALA A 81 7.39 10.87 -1.09
N ALA A 82 8.44 11.16 -0.32
CA ALA A 82 9.47 10.19 0.02
C ALA A 82 8.94 9.02 0.87
N VAL A 83 8.08 9.32 1.85
CA VAL A 83 7.42 8.29 2.70
C VAL A 83 6.56 7.36 1.86
N ASN A 84 5.75 7.91 0.94
CA ASN A 84 4.93 7.12 0.03
C ASN A 84 5.79 6.36 -0.99
N GLY A 85 6.86 6.97 -1.50
CA GLY A 85 7.83 6.31 -2.38
C GLY A 85 8.47 5.10 -1.71
N LEU A 86 8.87 5.22 -0.43
CA LEU A 86 9.43 4.11 0.33
C LEU A 86 8.41 2.98 0.56
N ALA A 87 7.15 3.32 0.84
CA ALA A 87 6.07 2.33 0.92
C ALA A 87 5.86 1.60 -0.42
N GLY A 88 5.91 2.32 -1.55
CA GLY A 88 5.89 1.75 -2.89
C GLY A 88 7.09 0.85 -3.20
N PHE A 89 8.26 1.18 -2.66
CA PHE A 89 9.44 0.30 -2.72
C PHE A 89 9.20 -1.01 -1.96
N GLY A 90 8.53 -0.97 -0.81
CA GLY A 90 8.09 -2.18 -0.09
C GLY A 90 7.18 -3.07 -0.94
N LEU A 91 6.24 -2.46 -1.68
CA LEU A 91 5.39 -3.19 -2.63
C LEU A 91 6.21 -3.82 -3.77
N TRP A 92 7.18 -3.10 -4.31
CA TRP A 92 8.11 -3.63 -5.31
C TRP A 92 8.90 -4.83 -4.80
N LEU A 93 9.38 -4.80 -3.55
CA LEU A 93 10.05 -5.95 -2.92
C LEU A 93 9.13 -7.18 -2.85
N CYS A 94 7.84 -7.00 -2.55
CA CYS A 94 6.87 -8.09 -2.57
C CYS A 94 6.68 -8.66 -3.98
N TRP A 95 6.60 -7.79 -4.99
CA TRP A 95 6.47 -8.19 -6.39
C TRP A 95 7.67 -8.97 -6.90
N LEU A 96 8.90 -8.60 -6.50
CA LEU A 96 10.14 -9.30 -6.88
C LEU A 96 10.17 -10.78 -6.48
N GLY A 97 9.41 -11.16 -5.45
CA GLY A 97 9.41 -12.53 -4.94
C GLY A 97 8.83 -13.53 -5.94
N ASN A 98 7.56 -13.37 -6.30
CA ASN A 98 6.82 -14.28 -7.17
C ASN A 98 5.78 -13.53 -8.03
N GLY A 99 6.00 -12.26 -8.35
CA GLY A 99 4.94 -11.40 -8.81
C GLY A 99 3.86 -11.25 -7.71
N PHE A 100 2.63 -10.96 -8.12
CA PHE A 100 1.50 -10.98 -7.18
C PHE A 100 0.66 -12.27 -7.28
N GLU A 101 1.17 -13.35 -7.89
CA GLU A 101 0.40 -14.58 -8.10
C GLU A 101 -0.07 -15.22 -6.79
N ARG A 102 0.80 -15.21 -5.76
CA ARG A 102 0.49 -15.78 -4.44
C ARG A 102 -0.02 -14.76 -3.42
N HIS A 103 0.20 -13.49 -3.67
CA HIS A 103 -0.01 -12.42 -2.72
C HIS A 103 -0.67 -11.22 -3.39
N ALA A 104 -1.67 -11.46 -4.25
CA ALA A 104 -2.44 -10.39 -4.91
C ALA A 104 -3.10 -9.45 -3.88
N GLU A 105 -3.43 -9.98 -2.70
CA GLU A 105 -3.98 -9.21 -1.58
C GLU A 105 -3.09 -8.05 -1.15
N VAL A 106 -1.74 -8.20 -1.26
CA VAL A 106 -0.80 -7.12 -0.90
C VAL A 106 -1.00 -5.92 -1.81
N ALA A 107 -1.12 -6.15 -3.13
CA ALA A 107 -1.34 -5.06 -4.09
C ALA A 107 -2.69 -4.39 -3.87
N VAL A 108 -3.76 -5.18 -3.67
CA VAL A 108 -5.11 -4.66 -3.41
C VAL A 108 -5.13 -3.83 -2.12
N LEU A 109 -4.58 -4.35 -1.03
CA LEU A 109 -4.51 -3.63 0.25
C LEU A 109 -3.70 -2.35 0.14
N TYR A 110 -2.59 -2.38 -0.60
CA TYR A 110 -1.76 -1.20 -0.81
C TYR A 110 -2.50 -0.10 -1.59
N VAL A 111 -3.15 -0.46 -2.71
CA VAL A 111 -3.96 0.48 -3.50
C VAL A 111 -5.12 1.03 -2.67
N SER A 112 -5.78 0.19 -1.88
CA SER A 112 -6.85 0.62 -0.96
C SER A 112 -6.33 1.60 0.08
N THR A 113 -5.13 1.35 0.64
CA THR A 113 -4.49 2.26 1.59
C THR A 113 -4.21 3.63 0.97
N LEU A 114 -3.70 3.66 -0.27
CA LEU A 114 -3.49 4.93 -1.00
C LEU A 114 -4.82 5.65 -1.28
N ALA A 115 -5.86 4.93 -1.68
CA ALA A 115 -7.17 5.51 -1.95
C ALA A 115 -7.82 6.11 -0.69
N ILE A 116 -7.77 5.39 0.44
CA ILE A 116 -8.27 5.89 1.73
C ILE A 116 -7.49 7.14 2.14
N ASN A 117 -6.17 7.14 1.97
CA ASN A 117 -5.34 8.29 2.30
C ASN A 117 -5.67 9.51 1.42
N SER A 118 -5.82 9.32 0.11
CA SER A 118 -6.21 10.41 -0.81
C SER A 118 -7.59 10.97 -0.44
N TYR A 119 -8.54 10.10 -0.12
CA TYR A 119 -9.87 10.50 0.34
C TYR A 119 -9.81 11.25 1.69
N TRP A 120 -8.94 10.84 2.60
CA TRP A 120 -8.72 11.52 3.87
C TRP A 120 -8.25 12.96 3.68
N PHE A 121 -7.27 13.19 2.78
CA PHE A 121 -6.81 14.54 2.44
C PHE A 121 -7.93 15.40 1.87
N TYR A 122 -8.76 14.84 0.99
CA TYR A 122 -9.91 15.53 0.42
C TYR A 122 -10.92 15.93 1.51
N VAL A 123 -11.32 14.99 2.38
CA VAL A 123 -12.28 15.25 3.45
C VAL A 123 -11.76 16.30 4.45
N LEU A 124 -10.48 16.23 4.79
CA LEU A 124 -9.88 17.17 5.76
C LEU A 124 -9.69 18.56 5.17
N PHE A 125 -9.00 18.66 4.04
CA PHE A 125 -8.52 19.95 3.52
C PHE A 125 -9.47 20.61 2.51
N VAL A 126 -10.27 19.85 1.79
CA VAL A 126 -11.20 20.39 0.78
C VAL A 126 -12.60 20.58 1.38
N GLU A 127 -13.14 19.54 2.01
CA GLU A 127 -14.48 19.61 2.62
C GLU A 127 -14.48 20.24 4.02
N GLY A 128 -13.35 20.24 4.74
CA GLY A 128 -13.26 20.73 6.11
C GLY A 128 -14.09 19.93 7.13
N ARG A 129 -14.44 18.66 6.83
CA ARG A 129 -15.28 17.80 7.68
C ARG A 129 -14.45 17.11 8.73
N LEU A 130 -14.07 17.82 9.79
CA LEU A 130 -13.11 17.40 10.80
C LEU A 130 -13.44 16.05 11.45
N GLY A 131 -14.69 15.86 11.91
CA GLY A 131 -15.12 14.61 12.54
C GLY A 131 -15.02 13.40 11.60
N MET A 132 -15.41 13.57 10.32
CA MET A 132 -15.30 12.54 9.30
C MET A 132 -13.83 12.25 8.97
N ALA A 133 -12.98 13.28 8.89
CA ALA A 133 -11.55 13.13 8.65
C ALA A 133 -10.87 12.30 9.74
N VAL A 134 -11.24 12.47 11.01
CA VAL A 134 -10.74 11.63 12.11
C VAL A 134 -11.14 10.17 11.91
N GLY A 135 -12.41 9.90 11.55
CA GLY A 135 -12.89 8.53 11.27
C GLY A 135 -12.16 7.87 10.10
N VAL A 136 -12.02 8.59 8.97
CA VAL A 136 -11.29 8.12 7.78
C VAL A 136 -9.80 7.91 8.11
N GLY A 137 -9.21 8.78 8.94
CA GLY A 137 -7.83 8.64 9.40
C GLY A 137 -7.58 7.35 10.18
N TRP A 138 -8.50 6.96 11.08
CA TRP A 138 -8.43 5.67 11.77
C TRP A 138 -8.54 4.49 10.81
N ALA A 139 -9.45 4.56 9.82
CA ALA A 139 -9.55 3.54 8.78
C ALA A 139 -8.26 3.45 7.95
N GLY A 140 -7.65 4.59 7.61
CA GLY A 140 -6.37 4.65 6.91
C GLY A 140 -5.22 4.04 7.71
N LEU A 141 -5.16 4.29 9.01
CA LEU A 141 -4.16 3.68 9.90
C LEU A 141 -4.33 2.15 9.96
N ALA A 142 -5.56 1.68 10.14
CA ALA A 142 -5.85 0.25 10.14
C ALA A 142 -5.46 -0.41 8.81
N ALA A 143 -5.82 0.21 7.67
CA ALA A 143 -5.44 -0.27 6.34
C ALA A 143 -3.92 -0.33 6.16
N ALA A 144 -3.19 0.70 6.61
CA ALA A 144 -1.72 0.73 6.54
C ALA A 144 -1.07 -0.39 7.37
N LEU A 145 -1.57 -0.65 8.58
CA LEU A 145 -1.08 -1.74 9.45
C LEU A 145 -1.36 -3.12 8.84
N VAL A 146 -2.57 -3.33 8.28
CA VAL A 146 -2.92 -4.58 7.59
C VAL A 146 -2.05 -4.78 6.36
N THR A 147 -1.80 -3.71 5.59
CA THR A 147 -0.89 -3.75 4.43
C THR A 147 0.53 -4.12 4.84
N ALA A 148 1.07 -3.49 5.90
CA ALA A 148 2.39 -3.81 6.42
C ALA A 148 2.49 -5.28 6.89
N ALA A 149 1.48 -5.78 7.60
CA ALA A 149 1.40 -7.18 8.02
C ALA A 149 1.33 -8.16 6.83
N SER A 150 0.61 -7.79 5.76
CA SER A 150 0.54 -8.58 4.53
C SER A 150 1.88 -8.59 3.78
N MET A 151 2.59 -7.45 3.71
CA MET A 151 3.95 -7.37 3.17
C MET A 151 4.93 -8.22 3.97
N ALA A 152 4.82 -8.23 5.31
CA ALA A 152 5.64 -9.08 6.17
C ALA A 152 5.44 -10.57 5.86
N ARG A 153 4.18 -11.00 5.67
CA ARG A 153 3.86 -12.39 5.30
C ARG A 153 4.34 -12.75 3.91
N ALA A 154 4.25 -11.83 2.96
CA ALA A 154 4.61 -12.08 1.57
C ALA A 154 6.14 -12.11 1.34
N ARG A 155 6.90 -11.23 2.00
CA ARG A 155 8.32 -11.01 1.71
C ARG A 155 9.21 -10.86 2.96
N GLY A 156 8.62 -10.90 4.15
CA GLY A 156 9.36 -10.74 5.40
C GLY A 156 9.47 -9.30 5.91
N ALA A 157 10.17 -9.15 7.02
CA ALA A 157 10.24 -7.88 7.76
C ALA A 157 10.81 -6.70 6.95
N GLY A 158 11.70 -6.94 6.00
CA GLY A 158 12.30 -5.87 5.19
C GLY A 158 11.29 -5.12 4.35
N ALA A 159 10.35 -5.82 3.70
CA ALA A 159 9.29 -5.18 2.93
C ALA A 159 8.30 -4.42 3.85
N ALA A 160 7.95 -5.01 4.99
CA ALA A 160 7.08 -4.35 5.98
C ALA A 160 7.75 -3.11 6.60
N ALA A 161 9.06 -3.14 6.83
CA ALA A 161 9.81 -2.00 7.36
C ALA A 161 9.70 -0.76 6.47
N CYS A 162 9.55 -0.93 5.16
CA CYS A 162 9.31 0.18 4.23
C CYS A 162 7.98 0.90 4.48
N MET A 163 7.01 0.24 5.14
CA MET A 163 5.75 0.86 5.54
C MET A 163 5.85 1.61 6.88
N ALA A 164 6.88 1.39 7.68
CA ALA A 164 6.96 1.99 9.02
C ALA A 164 6.94 3.53 9.01
N PRO A 165 7.69 4.24 8.14
CA PRO A 165 7.60 5.69 8.04
C PRO A 165 6.21 6.18 7.60
N TYR A 166 5.55 5.42 6.71
CA TYR A 166 4.19 5.73 6.27
C TYR A 166 3.19 5.61 7.43
N VAL A 167 3.24 4.53 8.20
CA VAL A 167 2.41 4.33 9.41
C VAL A 167 2.65 5.46 10.40
N GLY A 168 3.91 5.80 10.68
CA GLY A 168 4.27 6.92 11.57
C GLY A 168 3.70 8.26 11.09
N ALA A 169 3.78 8.54 9.80
CA ALA A 169 3.24 9.76 9.21
C ALA A 169 1.71 9.81 9.30
N VAL A 170 1.00 8.69 9.03
CA VAL A 170 -0.47 8.59 9.19
C VAL A 170 -0.87 8.81 10.66
N MET A 171 -0.14 8.25 11.62
CA MET A 171 -0.39 8.47 13.06
C MET A 171 -0.23 9.95 13.43
N TRP A 172 0.82 10.60 12.92
CA TRP A 172 1.03 12.03 13.15
C TRP A 172 -0.10 12.88 12.56
N LEU A 173 -0.50 12.60 11.32
CA LEU A 173 -1.61 13.28 10.65
C LEU A 173 -2.95 13.06 11.37
N LEU A 174 -3.20 11.85 11.85
CA LEU A 174 -4.40 11.55 12.64
C LEU A 174 -4.44 12.33 13.95
N ARG A 175 -3.30 12.42 14.65
CA ARG A 175 -3.17 13.26 15.84
C ARG A 175 -3.43 14.74 15.53
N PHE A 176 -2.89 15.24 14.41
CA PHE A 176 -3.16 16.59 13.93
C PHE A 176 -4.65 16.82 13.68
N ALA A 177 -5.32 15.97 12.88
CA ALA A 177 -6.73 16.09 12.59
C ALA A 177 -7.60 16.04 13.85
N SER A 178 -7.27 15.13 14.79
CA SER A 178 -7.98 15.04 16.08
C SER A 178 -7.79 16.30 16.92
N GLY A 179 -6.59 16.88 16.93
CA GLY A 179 -6.31 18.13 17.63
C GLY A 179 -7.09 19.32 17.03
N VAL A 180 -7.11 19.44 15.71
CA VAL A 180 -7.91 20.47 15.02
C VAL A 180 -9.39 20.28 15.31
N ALA A 181 -9.91 19.06 15.24
CA ALA A 181 -11.32 18.76 15.51
C ALA A 181 -11.73 19.08 16.96
N ALA A 182 -10.81 18.98 17.91
CA ALA A 182 -11.11 19.23 19.33
C ALA A 182 -11.22 20.73 19.67
N ILE A 183 -10.65 21.62 18.85
CA ILE A 183 -10.59 23.07 19.14
C ILE A 183 -11.42 23.93 18.17
N ASN A 184 -12.03 23.31 17.14
CA ASN A 184 -12.94 23.96 16.19
C ASN A 184 -14.35 23.41 16.29
#